data_07e8943bfdc5d17d4655645aca18164e
#
_entry.id   07e8943bfdc5d17d4655645aca18164e
#
_cell.length_a   1.000
_cell.length_b   1.000
_cell.length_c   1.000
_cell.angle_alpha   90.00
_cell.angle_beta   90.00
_cell.angle_gamma   90.00
#
_symmetry.space_group_name_H-M   'P 1'
#
loop_
_entity.id
_entity.type
_entity.pdbx_description
1 polymer ?
#
loop_
_entity_poly.entity_id
_entity_poly.type
_entity_poly.pdbx_seq_one_letter_code
_entity_poly.pdbx_strand_id
1 'polypeptide(L)'
;MNRPRLVDGVRLQYDEVREEHLLLVPEGAVRLNETAAHVLELCDGERSLEEIAAALSERYSGADVTDDVRDLLGGMGARGLVVDAAA
;
A
#
# COMPACT_ATOMS: atom_id res chain seq x y z
N MET A 1 5.42 7.38 9.41
CA MET A 1 5.33 5.90 9.37
C MET A 1 6.64 5.36 8.82
N ASN A 2 7.36 4.57 9.61
CA ASN A 2 8.70 4.12 9.24
C ASN A 2 8.72 2.81 8.45
N ARG A 3 8.01 1.80 8.94
CA ARG A 3 7.94 0.49 8.29
C ARG A 3 6.48 0.05 8.18
N PRO A 4 5.77 0.50 7.17
CA PRO A 4 4.35 0.21 7.05
C PRO A 4 4.08 -1.27 6.78
N ARG A 5 3.03 -1.79 7.42
CA ARG A 5 2.50 -3.12 7.11
C ARG A 5 0.98 -3.11 7.16
N LEU A 6 0.37 -4.03 6.43
CA LEU A 6 -1.08 -4.21 6.52
C LEU A 6 -1.43 -4.80 7.88
N VAL A 7 -2.53 -4.34 8.49
CA VAL A 7 -2.99 -4.91 9.75
C VAL A 7 -3.50 -6.33 9.53
N ASP A 8 -3.55 -7.13 10.60
CA ASP A 8 -4.08 -8.48 10.54
C ASP A 8 -5.54 -8.46 10.10
N GLY A 9 -5.91 -9.38 9.24
CA GLY A 9 -7.26 -9.44 8.68
C GLY A 9 -7.48 -8.60 7.45
N VAL A 10 -6.46 -7.87 7.00
CA VAL A 10 -6.49 -7.07 5.76
C VAL A 10 -5.52 -7.69 4.77
N ARG A 11 -5.97 -7.89 3.53
CA ARG A 11 -5.10 -8.47 2.50
C ARG A 11 -5.44 -7.96 1.11
N LEU A 12 -4.47 -8.06 0.21
CA LEU A 12 -4.64 -7.70 -1.19
C LEU A 12 -5.17 -8.88 -1.99
N GLN A 13 -6.01 -8.57 -2.97
CA GLN A 13 -6.51 -9.56 -3.92
C GLN A 13 -6.67 -8.91 -5.28
N TYR A 14 -6.29 -9.65 -6.33
CA TYR A 14 -6.57 -9.23 -7.69
C TYR A 14 -7.75 -10.05 -8.23
N ASP A 15 -8.78 -9.34 -8.72
CA ASP A 15 -9.95 -9.96 -9.34
C ASP A 15 -9.70 -10.03 -10.85
N GLU A 16 -9.39 -11.22 -11.36
CA GLU A 16 -9.08 -11.43 -12.77
C GLU A 16 -10.28 -11.21 -13.68
N VAL A 17 -11.48 -11.52 -13.19
CA VAL A 17 -12.70 -11.37 -13.99
C VAL A 17 -13.01 -9.91 -14.26
N ARG A 18 -12.89 -9.07 -13.24
CA ARG A 18 -13.15 -7.63 -13.32
C ARG A 18 -11.90 -6.81 -13.62
N GLU A 19 -10.74 -7.45 -13.59
CA GLU A 19 -9.44 -6.79 -13.73
C GLU A 19 -9.27 -5.66 -12.72
N GLU A 20 -9.58 -5.94 -11.46
CA GLU A 20 -9.54 -4.97 -10.37
C GLU A 20 -8.63 -5.42 -9.25
N HIS A 21 -7.91 -4.46 -8.67
CA HIS A 21 -7.17 -4.66 -7.43
C HIS A 21 -8.08 -4.32 -6.26
N LEU A 22 -8.11 -5.22 -5.27
CA LEU A 22 -8.95 -5.05 -4.09
C LEU A 22 -8.13 -5.16 -2.82
N LEU A 23 -8.51 -4.39 -1.81
CA LEU A 23 -8.04 -4.56 -0.45
C LEU A 23 -9.20 -5.16 0.33
N LEU A 24 -9.03 -6.39 0.78
CA LEU A 24 -10.06 -7.07 1.55
C LEU A 24 -9.93 -6.67 3.01
N VAL A 25 -11.02 -6.17 3.57
CA VAL A 25 -11.10 -5.68 4.94
C VAL A 25 -12.25 -6.40 5.64
N PRO A 26 -12.34 -6.37 6.99
CA PRO A 26 -13.41 -7.09 7.70
C PRO A 26 -14.81 -6.72 7.24
N GLU A 27 -15.06 -5.46 6.86
CA GLU A 27 -16.37 -4.97 6.44
C GLU A 27 -16.66 -5.21 4.94
N GLY A 28 -15.69 -5.70 4.16
CA GLY A 28 -15.90 -5.90 2.73
C GLY A 28 -14.64 -5.72 1.92
N ALA A 29 -14.70 -4.96 0.84
CA ALA A 29 -13.58 -4.77 -0.06
C ALA A 29 -13.49 -3.30 -0.48
N VAL A 30 -12.26 -2.82 -0.64
CA VAL A 30 -11.95 -1.49 -1.13
C VAL A 30 -11.28 -1.62 -2.49
N ARG A 31 -11.79 -0.93 -3.50
CA ARG A 31 -11.14 -0.91 -4.81
C ARG A 31 -9.89 -0.06 -4.74
N LEU A 32 -8.85 -0.53 -5.39
CA LEU A 32 -7.57 0.17 -5.47
C LEU A 32 -7.23 0.42 -6.93
N ASN A 33 -6.61 1.57 -7.21
CA ASN A 33 -5.97 1.72 -8.50
C ASN A 33 -4.66 0.92 -8.50
N GLU A 34 -4.05 0.78 -9.66
CA GLU A 34 -2.84 -0.02 -9.81
C GLU A 34 -1.70 0.49 -8.94
N THR A 35 -1.50 1.81 -8.88
CA THR A 35 -0.44 2.41 -8.08
C THR A 35 -0.63 2.11 -6.59
N ALA A 36 -1.85 2.26 -6.08
CA ALA A 36 -2.15 1.97 -4.68
C ALA A 36 -1.90 0.50 -4.35
N ALA A 37 -2.31 -0.41 -5.25
CA ALA A 37 -2.06 -1.84 -5.06
C ALA A 37 -0.56 -2.13 -4.98
N HIS A 38 0.26 -1.53 -5.84
CA HIS A 38 1.71 -1.73 -5.82
C HIS A 38 2.34 -1.21 -4.53
N VAL A 39 1.89 -0.06 -4.04
CA VAL A 39 2.36 0.47 -2.75
C VAL A 39 2.07 -0.54 -1.64
N LEU A 40 0.83 -1.02 -1.56
CA LEU A 40 0.41 -1.91 -0.48
C LEU A 40 1.07 -3.28 -0.56
N GLU A 41 1.41 -3.76 -1.76
CA GLU A 41 2.19 -5.00 -1.92
C GLU A 41 3.55 -4.93 -1.24
N LEU A 42 4.14 -3.75 -1.18
CA LEU A 42 5.46 -3.53 -0.58
C LEU A 42 5.41 -3.24 0.92
N CYS A 43 4.20 -3.13 1.48
CA CYS A 43 4.00 -2.86 2.91
C CYS A 43 4.10 -4.15 3.71
N ASP A 44 5.31 -4.64 3.90
CA ASP A 44 5.60 -5.90 4.58
C ASP A 44 6.10 -5.73 6.03
N GLY A 45 6.20 -4.51 6.50
CA GLY A 45 6.70 -4.22 7.84
C GLY A 45 8.23 -4.18 7.93
N GLU A 46 8.92 -4.45 6.83
CA GLU A 46 10.38 -4.47 6.77
C GLU A 46 10.96 -3.32 5.96
N ARG A 47 10.28 -2.95 4.87
CA ARG A 47 10.68 -1.82 4.04
C ARG A 47 10.26 -0.50 4.66
N SER A 48 11.16 0.49 4.61
CA SER A 48 10.82 1.86 4.99
C SER A 48 9.93 2.50 3.92
N LEU A 49 9.30 3.61 4.27
CA LEU A 49 8.52 4.39 3.31
C LEU A 49 9.41 4.83 2.13
N GLU A 50 10.64 5.24 2.43
CA GLU A 50 11.60 5.68 1.41
C GLU A 50 11.99 4.54 0.47
N GLU A 51 12.16 3.33 1.01
CA GLU A 51 12.45 2.16 0.20
C GLU A 51 11.29 1.78 -0.71
N ILE A 52 10.06 1.88 -0.20
CA ILE A 52 8.86 1.66 -1.01
C ILE A 52 8.78 2.68 -2.13
N ALA A 53 8.98 3.96 -1.82
CA ALA A 53 8.96 5.02 -2.82
C ALA A 53 10.04 4.83 -3.88
N ALA A 54 11.26 4.41 -3.48
CA ALA A 54 12.35 4.14 -4.41
C ALA A 54 12.02 2.98 -5.34
N ALA A 55 11.45 1.90 -4.83
CA ALA A 55 11.07 0.74 -5.64
C ALA A 55 10.00 1.13 -6.67
N LEU A 56 9.04 1.95 -6.29
CA LEU A 56 8.00 2.42 -7.19
C LEU A 56 8.54 3.40 -8.23
N SER A 57 9.49 4.26 -7.83
CA SER A 57 10.14 5.18 -8.75
C SER A 57 10.79 4.43 -9.91
N GLU A 58 11.49 3.33 -9.62
CA GLU A 58 12.08 2.48 -10.66
C GLU A 58 11.02 1.91 -11.59
N ARG A 59 9.89 1.47 -11.02
CA ARG A 59 8.79 0.88 -11.78
C ARG A 59 8.12 1.91 -12.71
N TYR A 60 8.10 3.18 -12.30
CA TYR A 60 7.44 4.27 -13.03
C TYR A 60 8.45 5.22 -13.69
N SER A 61 9.52 4.65 -14.22
CA SER A 61 10.50 5.37 -15.06
C SER A 61 11.21 6.52 -14.35
N GLY A 62 11.49 6.34 -13.06
CA GLY A 62 12.26 7.31 -12.29
C GLY A 62 11.44 8.48 -11.75
N ALA A 63 10.11 8.45 -11.89
CA ALA A 63 9.26 9.50 -11.32
C ALA A 63 9.35 9.52 -9.79
N ASP A 64 9.40 10.72 -9.19
CA ASP A 64 9.38 10.85 -7.75
C ASP A 64 7.95 10.70 -7.26
N VAL A 65 7.66 9.57 -6.60
CA VAL A 65 6.33 9.25 -6.09
C VAL A 65 6.28 9.29 -4.55
N THR A 66 7.30 9.86 -3.91
CA THR A 66 7.41 9.87 -2.45
C THR A 66 6.19 10.49 -1.76
N ASP A 67 5.74 11.65 -2.24
CA ASP A 67 4.59 12.32 -1.64
C ASP A 67 3.30 11.53 -1.85
N ASP A 68 3.14 10.92 -3.01
CA ASP A 68 1.96 10.08 -3.31
C ASP A 68 1.92 8.86 -2.39
N VAL A 69 3.08 8.22 -2.17
CA VAL A 69 3.19 7.07 -1.26
C VAL A 69 2.85 7.51 0.16
N ARG A 70 3.41 8.63 0.59
CA ARG A 70 3.17 9.16 1.94
C ARG A 70 1.69 9.48 2.16
N ASP A 71 1.05 10.12 1.20
CA ASP A 71 -0.37 10.49 1.29
C ASP A 71 -1.25 9.25 1.34
N LEU A 72 -0.98 8.26 0.49
CA LEU A 72 -1.74 7.01 0.48
C LEU A 72 -1.62 6.29 1.81
N LEU A 73 -0.40 6.12 2.31
CA LEU A 73 -0.17 5.40 3.57
C LEU A 73 -0.72 6.16 4.77
N GLY A 74 -0.67 7.48 4.73
CA GLY A 74 -1.31 8.31 5.76
C GLY A 74 -2.81 8.10 5.80
N GLY A 75 -3.47 8.09 4.64
CA GLY A 75 -4.89 7.81 4.53
C GLY A 75 -5.26 6.42 4.99
N MET A 76 -4.48 5.42 4.60
CA MET A 76 -4.70 4.02 5.02
C MET A 76 -4.46 3.85 6.53
N GLY A 77 -3.47 4.52 7.07
CA GLY A 77 -3.20 4.52 8.51
C GLY A 77 -4.34 5.15 9.31
N ALA A 78 -4.90 6.26 8.81
CA ALA A 78 -6.04 6.91 9.45
C ALA A 78 -7.28 6.01 9.47
N ARG A 79 -7.42 5.12 8.50
CA ARG A 79 -8.51 4.14 8.44
C ARG A 79 -8.21 2.87 9.24
N GLY A 80 -7.03 2.76 9.83
CA GLY A 80 -6.63 1.58 10.58
C GLY A 80 -6.29 0.36 9.73
N LEU A 81 -5.98 0.56 8.45
CA LEU A 81 -5.68 -0.54 7.53
C LEU A 81 -4.18 -0.83 7.39
N VAL A 82 -3.35 0.16 7.71
CA VAL A 82 -1.89 0.07 7.69
C VAL A 82 -1.37 0.60 9.02
N VAL A 83 -0.38 -0.08 9.58
CA VAL A 83 0.27 0.33 10.83
C VAL A 83 1.76 0.38 10.63
N ASP A 84 2.45 1.06 11.54
CA ASP A 84 3.91 1.14 11.54
C ASP A 84 4.49 -0.01 12.36
N ALA A 85 5.13 -0.96 11.68
CA ALA A 85 5.74 -2.10 12.34
C ALA A 85 6.96 -1.72 13.18
N ALA A 86 7.51 -0.52 12.98
CA ALA A 86 8.65 -0.02 13.76
C ALA A 86 8.23 0.68 15.06
N ALA A 87 6.94 0.90 15.24
CA ALA A 87 6.42 1.60 16.42
C ALA A 87 6.41 0.70 17.66
#